data_dd48e7b796848d3f4f9a74b9d7d0d4ec
#
_entry.id   dd48e7b796848d3f4f9a74b9d7d0d4ec
#
_cell.length_a   1.000
_cell.length_b   1.000
_cell.length_c   1.000
_cell.angle_alpha   90.00
_cell.angle_beta   90.00
_cell.angle_gamma   90.00
#
_symmetry.space_group_name_H-M   'P 1'
#
loop_
_entity.id
_entity.type
_entity.pdbx_description
1 polymer ?
#
loop_
_entity_poly.entity_id
_entity_poly.type
_entity_poly.pdbx_seq_one_letter_code
_entity_poly.pdbx_strand_id
1 'polypeptide(L)'
;MKHAQDEMVLIDGSGSAHPLGEVATARMRQRKGAYRMLPTPAHLVFLRFTGADGRRDLEDGPIVRMAGEITASGAMIEVLAILGQTGMRGELVVMDGDITRSVFFEHGNIVGVQTNAEDEKIGMLLYKHGVLGEEAILPVLERARTGDRFGMAAVELGFVSQEQIYKFLGRQVEEVVFSILMATDGAYCFLEGFDEARLASRQVIGANALLMHHLTRIDEIRHFRFWIPSSEHVPVRMPQRVPAPEYAEVWTAIDGRNSVGDIGRVTGLGEFEVTRQVFQLAQAQQVTVMPPRTQGGIVEVVEVASSALRAILQAADSGGRGTAVRNNLLGFARGAYDELLRGGGPYEHGGFGAPIIARNAMAIRPSGDAETFVREMLYDYVAFALFSVTATLGPGCLLAQEVEPLLTRLRPAGQSGVYLIPGQIR
;
A
#
# COMPACT_ATOMS: atom_id res chain seq x y z
N MET A 1 6.76 5.25 16.25
CA MET A 1 6.71 6.11 17.48
C MET A 1 7.08 7.59 17.22
N LYS A 2 7.81 7.98 16.17
CA LYS A 2 8.06 9.41 15.85
C LYS A 2 6.81 10.18 15.40
N HIS A 3 5.86 9.51 14.72
CA HIS A 3 4.64 10.17 14.23
C HIS A 3 3.65 10.60 15.32
N ALA A 4 3.58 9.90 16.45
CA ALA A 4 2.64 10.24 17.52
C ALA A 4 2.95 11.60 18.19
N GLN A 5 4.22 12.03 18.25
CA GLN A 5 4.61 13.32 18.82
C GLN A 5 4.27 14.50 17.88
N ASP A 6 4.27 14.29 16.56
CA ASP A 6 3.96 15.32 15.57
C ASP A 6 2.46 15.69 15.53
N GLU A 7 1.60 14.88 16.11
CA GLU A 7 0.15 15.10 16.16
C GLU A 7 -0.34 15.67 17.50
N MET A 8 0.56 15.88 18.46
CA MET A 8 0.20 16.30 19.82
C MET A 8 -0.10 17.80 19.90
N VAL A 9 -1.09 18.12 20.72
CA VAL A 9 -1.40 19.48 21.16
C VAL A 9 -1.29 19.53 22.68
N LEU A 10 -0.42 20.39 23.20
CA LEU A 10 -0.32 20.67 24.61
C LEU A 10 -1.32 21.74 25.02
N ILE A 11 -2.15 21.47 26.02
CA ILE A 11 -2.94 22.49 26.71
C ILE A 11 -2.21 22.83 28.01
N ASP A 12 -1.77 24.07 28.14
CA ASP A 12 -1.02 24.53 29.32
C ASP A 12 -1.94 24.93 30.47
N GLY A 13 -1.33 25.31 31.62
CA GLY A 13 -2.06 25.71 32.81
C GLY A 13 -2.89 27.02 32.65
N SER A 14 -2.68 27.77 31.56
CA SER A 14 -3.52 28.92 31.20
C SER A 14 -4.73 28.54 30.33
N GLY A 15 -4.81 27.29 29.87
CA GLY A 15 -5.80 26.82 28.90
C GLY A 15 -5.43 27.09 27.44
N SER A 16 -4.21 27.58 27.17
CA SER A 16 -3.74 27.83 25.81
C SER A 16 -3.31 26.53 25.14
N ALA A 17 -3.72 26.32 23.88
CA ALA A 17 -3.39 25.12 23.11
C ALA A 17 -2.18 25.35 22.20
N HIS A 18 -1.15 24.55 22.34
CA HIS A 18 0.12 24.65 21.60
C HIS A 18 0.36 23.36 20.82
N PRO A 19 0.39 23.38 19.46
CA PRO A 19 0.76 22.22 18.68
C PRO A 19 2.24 21.93 18.85
N LEU A 20 2.60 20.65 19.10
CA LEU A 20 3.98 20.23 19.36
C LEU A 20 4.73 19.76 18.11
N GLY A 21 4.08 19.58 16.97
CA GLY A 21 4.70 19.10 15.74
C GLY A 21 4.15 19.76 14.48
N GLU A 22 4.72 19.43 13.35
CA GLU A 22 4.33 19.99 12.05
C GLU A 22 2.91 19.59 11.66
N VAL A 23 2.53 18.33 11.89
CA VAL A 23 1.20 17.80 11.57
C VAL A 23 0.14 18.48 12.41
N ALA A 24 0.33 18.58 13.73
CA ALA A 24 -0.58 19.26 14.63
C ALA A 24 -0.70 20.76 14.27
N THR A 25 0.43 21.40 13.94
CA THR A 25 0.45 22.81 13.52
C THR A 25 -0.32 23.01 12.21
N ALA A 26 -0.12 22.16 11.21
CA ALA A 26 -0.82 22.24 9.93
C ALA A 26 -2.33 22.03 10.12
N ARG A 27 -2.71 21.01 10.90
CA ARG A 27 -4.13 20.71 11.20
C ARG A 27 -4.81 21.86 11.96
N MET A 28 -4.13 22.51 12.91
CA MET A 28 -4.67 23.65 13.63
C MET A 28 -4.79 24.89 12.74
N ARG A 29 -3.81 25.17 11.87
CA ARG A 29 -3.88 26.29 10.92
C ARG A 29 -5.06 26.19 9.96
N GLN A 30 -5.39 24.97 9.50
CA GLN A 30 -6.55 24.71 8.64
C GLN A 30 -7.89 24.91 9.37
N ARG A 31 -7.88 24.86 10.71
CA ARG A 31 -9.06 25.00 11.57
C ARG A 31 -9.14 26.38 12.25
N LYS A 32 -8.73 27.43 11.53
CA LYS A 32 -8.83 28.79 12.02
C LYS A 32 -10.29 29.16 12.23
N GLY A 33 -10.65 29.64 13.42
CA GLY A 33 -12.01 30.10 13.73
C GLY A 33 -12.34 30.04 15.22
N ALA A 34 -13.58 30.26 15.57
CA ALA A 34 -14.11 30.13 16.92
C ALA A 34 -14.72 28.73 17.11
N TYR A 35 -14.45 28.16 18.25
CA TYR A 35 -14.93 26.81 18.60
C TYR A 35 -15.58 26.79 19.96
N ARG A 36 -16.72 26.15 20.05
CA ARG A 36 -17.35 25.85 21.32
C ARG A 36 -16.80 24.54 21.87
N MET A 37 -16.35 24.57 23.12
CA MET A 37 -15.96 23.35 23.84
C MET A 37 -17.22 22.62 24.31
N LEU A 38 -17.39 21.36 23.90
CA LEU A 38 -18.49 20.54 24.34
C LEU A 38 -18.13 19.85 25.65
N PRO A 39 -19.11 19.57 26.55
CA PRO A 39 -18.86 18.79 27.75
C PRO A 39 -18.38 17.38 27.40
N THR A 40 -17.25 16.97 27.95
CA THR A 40 -16.61 15.68 27.72
C THR A 40 -15.97 15.17 29.02
N PRO A 41 -15.67 13.86 29.16
CA PRO A 41 -14.82 13.34 30.21
C PRO A 41 -13.44 14.02 30.21
N ALA A 42 -12.76 14.01 31.34
CA ALA A 42 -11.51 14.76 31.56
C ALA A 42 -10.35 14.39 30.61
N HIS A 43 -10.38 13.21 30.01
CA HIS A 43 -9.37 12.73 29.07
C HIS A 43 -9.71 13.02 27.58
N LEU A 44 -10.81 13.72 27.30
CA LEU A 44 -11.25 14.09 25.97
C LEU A 44 -11.51 15.60 25.87
N VAL A 45 -11.13 16.20 24.75
CA VAL A 45 -11.48 17.57 24.42
C VAL A 45 -12.22 17.55 23.08
N PHE A 46 -13.48 18.00 23.08
CA PHE A 46 -14.30 18.08 21.88
C PHE A 46 -14.59 19.54 21.56
N LEU A 47 -14.04 20.01 20.44
CA LEU A 47 -14.21 21.36 19.96
C LEU A 47 -15.09 21.36 18.71
N ARG A 48 -16.18 22.11 18.74
CA ARG A 48 -17.10 22.27 17.62
C ARG A 48 -16.97 23.67 17.04
N PHE A 49 -16.73 23.77 15.74
CA PHE A 49 -16.73 25.07 15.06
C PHE A 49 -18.09 25.76 15.20
N THR A 50 -18.06 27.05 15.50
CA THR A 50 -19.25 27.92 15.61
C THR A 50 -18.93 29.26 14.99
N GLY A 51 -19.95 30.02 14.62
CA GLY A 51 -19.79 31.44 14.26
C GLY A 51 -19.19 32.26 15.41
N ALA A 52 -18.74 33.48 15.11
CA ALA A 52 -18.10 34.36 16.09
C ALA A 52 -19.01 34.70 17.28
N ASP A 53 -20.33 34.57 17.16
CA ASP A 53 -21.35 34.76 18.21
C ASP A 53 -21.54 33.49 19.10
N GLY A 54 -20.82 32.40 18.81
CA GLY A 54 -20.92 31.11 19.53
C GLY A 54 -22.22 30.35 19.26
N ARG A 55 -23.04 30.82 18.33
CA ARG A 55 -24.26 30.14 17.90
C ARG A 55 -23.92 29.19 16.74
N ARG A 56 -24.69 28.12 16.69
CA ARG A 56 -24.59 27.15 15.62
C ARG A 56 -25.55 27.50 14.49
N ASP A 57 -25.00 27.77 13.32
CA ASP A 57 -25.75 27.96 12.08
C ASP A 57 -25.68 26.73 11.19
N LEU A 58 -26.51 26.70 10.13
CA LEU A 58 -26.41 25.66 9.07
C LEU A 58 -25.05 25.73 8.36
N GLU A 59 -24.42 26.89 8.31
CA GLU A 59 -23.09 27.12 7.73
C GLU A 59 -21.95 26.53 8.58
N ASP A 60 -22.18 26.23 9.87
CA ASP A 60 -21.21 25.66 10.79
C ASP A 60 -20.93 24.17 10.52
N GLY A 61 -21.48 23.63 9.44
CA GLY A 61 -21.35 22.25 9.01
C GLY A 61 -22.31 21.25 9.70
N PRO A 62 -22.37 20.00 9.23
CA PRO A 62 -23.33 19.00 9.67
C PRO A 62 -23.16 18.59 11.15
N ILE A 63 -24.23 18.08 11.76
CA ILE A 63 -24.18 17.54 13.12
C ILE A 63 -23.37 16.25 13.15
N VAL A 64 -22.42 16.14 14.08
CA VAL A 64 -21.76 14.87 14.39
C VAL A 64 -22.71 14.03 15.25
N ARG A 65 -23.15 12.87 14.73
CA ARG A 65 -24.03 11.93 15.43
C ARG A 65 -23.26 10.84 16.15
N MET A 66 -22.14 10.40 15.55
CA MET A 66 -21.22 9.42 16.12
C MET A 66 -19.79 9.82 15.75
N ALA A 67 -18.85 9.55 16.64
CA ALA A 67 -17.43 9.68 16.37
C ALA A 67 -16.65 8.74 17.28
N GLY A 68 -15.50 8.29 16.85
CA GLY A 68 -14.64 7.42 17.63
C GLY A 68 -13.28 7.20 16.99
N GLU A 69 -12.45 6.47 17.71
CA GLU A 69 -11.13 6.06 17.28
C GLU A 69 -11.18 4.65 16.67
N ILE A 70 -10.33 4.39 15.69
CA ILE A 70 -10.09 3.09 15.11
C ILE A 70 -8.77 2.60 15.67
N THR A 71 -8.79 1.56 16.49
CA THR A 71 -7.60 1.06 17.19
C THR A 71 -7.23 -0.37 16.82
N ALA A 72 -8.06 -1.03 16.02
CA ALA A 72 -7.83 -2.39 15.57
C ALA A 72 -8.62 -2.70 14.29
N SER A 73 -8.14 -3.65 13.52
CA SER A 73 -8.90 -4.20 12.38
C SER A 73 -10.25 -4.74 12.83
N GLY A 74 -11.30 -4.37 12.10
CA GLY A 74 -12.67 -4.77 12.41
C GLY A 74 -13.43 -3.82 13.34
N ALA A 75 -12.80 -2.77 13.91
CA ALA A 75 -13.48 -1.77 14.73
C ALA A 75 -14.68 -1.11 14.02
N MET A 76 -14.62 -1.01 12.68
CA MET A 76 -15.67 -0.41 11.88
C MET A 76 -16.87 -1.34 11.58
N ILE A 77 -16.79 -2.63 11.92
CA ILE A 77 -17.87 -3.60 11.68
C ILE A 77 -19.15 -3.18 12.41
N GLU A 78 -19.03 -2.85 13.70
CA GLU A 78 -20.18 -2.43 14.52
C GLU A 78 -20.77 -1.11 14.04
N VAL A 79 -19.94 -0.15 13.66
CA VAL A 79 -20.37 1.15 13.14
C VAL A 79 -21.18 0.97 11.85
N LEU A 80 -20.67 0.19 10.89
CA LEU A 80 -21.38 -0.10 9.64
C LEU A 80 -22.66 -0.88 9.86
N ALA A 81 -22.66 -1.85 10.80
CA ALA A 81 -23.85 -2.61 11.15
C ALA A 81 -24.95 -1.71 11.75
N ILE A 82 -24.60 -0.80 12.66
CA ILE A 82 -25.54 0.17 13.24
C ILE A 82 -26.11 1.08 12.14
N LEU A 83 -25.27 1.62 11.26
CA LEU A 83 -25.72 2.49 10.17
C LEU A 83 -26.61 1.74 9.16
N GLY A 84 -26.33 0.45 8.92
CA GLY A 84 -27.13 -0.40 8.05
C GLY A 84 -28.52 -0.77 8.66
N GLN A 85 -28.64 -0.74 9.99
CA GLN A 85 -29.90 -1.06 10.69
C GLN A 85 -30.72 0.19 10.99
N THR A 86 -30.07 1.33 11.19
CA THR A 86 -30.74 2.59 11.46
C THR A 86 -31.12 3.26 10.14
N GLY A 87 -32.29 3.84 10.04
CA GLY A 87 -32.69 4.61 8.86
C GLY A 87 -32.01 5.98 8.72
N MET A 88 -30.82 6.15 9.31
CA MET A 88 -30.10 7.42 9.33
C MET A 88 -29.66 7.85 7.94
N ARG A 89 -29.82 9.14 7.64
CA ARG A 89 -29.28 9.78 6.45
C ARG A 89 -28.06 10.60 6.85
N GLY A 90 -26.89 10.33 6.24
CA GLY A 90 -25.67 11.04 6.60
C GLY A 90 -24.43 10.51 5.89
N GLU A 91 -23.31 11.12 6.27
CA GLU A 91 -21.98 10.81 5.75
C GLU A 91 -21.12 10.19 6.85
N LEU A 92 -20.63 8.99 6.65
CA LEU A 92 -19.58 8.40 7.45
C LEU A 92 -18.22 8.80 6.84
N VAL A 93 -17.46 9.59 7.56
CA VAL A 93 -16.10 9.99 7.20
C VAL A 93 -15.13 9.17 8.03
N VAL A 94 -14.23 8.45 7.37
CA VAL A 94 -13.14 7.67 7.99
C VAL A 94 -11.82 8.27 7.56
N MET A 95 -10.97 8.57 8.54
CA MET A 95 -9.66 9.19 8.36
C MET A 95 -8.59 8.23 8.87
N ASP A 96 -7.66 7.86 7.99
CA ASP A 96 -6.52 6.98 8.25
C ASP A 96 -5.26 7.68 7.71
N GLY A 97 -4.50 8.33 8.59
CA GLY A 97 -3.43 9.23 8.18
C GLY A 97 -3.94 10.36 7.28
N ASP A 98 -3.40 10.44 6.06
CA ASP A 98 -3.79 11.41 5.03
C ASP A 98 -4.92 10.90 4.14
N ILE A 99 -5.34 9.64 4.32
CA ILE A 99 -6.43 9.04 3.55
C ILE A 99 -7.76 9.37 4.22
N THR A 100 -8.68 9.89 3.43
CA THR A 100 -10.05 10.17 3.85
C THR A 100 -11.02 9.43 2.94
N ARG A 101 -11.92 8.66 3.56
CA ARG A 101 -12.99 7.93 2.90
C ARG A 101 -14.33 8.40 3.42
N SER A 102 -15.23 8.77 2.52
CA SER A 102 -16.62 9.13 2.84
C SER A 102 -17.56 8.09 2.28
N VAL A 103 -18.49 7.63 3.10
CA VAL A 103 -19.58 6.71 2.71
C VAL A 103 -20.91 7.40 3.01
N PHE A 104 -21.75 7.54 1.99
CA PHE A 104 -23.05 8.20 2.11
C PHE A 104 -24.15 7.18 2.37
N PHE A 105 -24.86 7.35 3.47
CA PHE A 105 -25.93 6.46 3.92
C PHE A 105 -27.30 7.11 3.78
N GLU A 106 -28.29 6.28 3.39
CA GLU A 106 -29.70 6.63 3.42
C GLU A 106 -30.56 5.39 3.59
N HIS A 107 -31.43 5.39 4.62
CA HIS A 107 -32.36 4.28 4.92
C HIS A 107 -31.70 2.89 4.96
N GLY A 108 -30.51 2.79 5.58
CA GLY A 108 -29.76 1.53 5.70
C GLY A 108 -29.04 1.09 4.43
N ASN A 109 -29.08 1.91 3.36
CA ASN A 109 -28.35 1.67 2.12
C ASN A 109 -27.16 2.64 2.01
N ILE A 110 -26.12 2.17 1.35
CA ILE A 110 -25.02 3.02 0.87
C ILE A 110 -25.42 3.55 -0.49
N VAL A 111 -25.45 4.87 -0.62
CA VAL A 111 -25.86 5.55 -1.85
C VAL A 111 -24.71 6.11 -2.65
N GLY A 112 -23.47 6.08 -2.12
CA GLY A 112 -22.27 6.49 -2.81
C GLY A 112 -21.08 6.55 -1.87
N VAL A 113 -19.90 6.77 -2.45
CA VAL A 113 -18.63 6.94 -1.71
C VAL A 113 -17.78 8.04 -2.33
N GLN A 114 -16.84 8.56 -1.54
CA GLN A 114 -15.73 9.40 -1.99
C GLN A 114 -14.45 8.95 -1.29
N THR A 115 -13.32 9.04 -1.98
CA THR A 115 -12.01 8.71 -1.43
C THR A 115 -10.92 9.55 -2.07
N ASN A 116 -9.87 9.85 -1.33
CA ASN A 116 -8.63 10.41 -1.86
C ASN A 116 -7.54 9.36 -2.06
N ALA A 117 -7.78 8.09 -1.68
CA ALA A 117 -6.86 6.99 -1.96
C ALA A 117 -6.79 6.72 -3.46
N GLU A 118 -5.58 6.79 -4.04
CA GLU A 118 -5.38 6.64 -5.49
C GLU A 118 -5.90 5.30 -6.01
N ASP A 119 -5.65 4.23 -5.26
CA ASP A 119 -6.03 2.86 -5.64
C ASP A 119 -7.53 2.60 -5.69
N GLU A 120 -8.33 3.44 -5.01
CA GLU A 120 -9.78 3.35 -4.92
C GLU A 120 -10.49 4.30 -5.88
N LYS A 121 -9.77 5.17 -6.59
CA LYS A 121 -10.36 6.07 -7.58
C LYS A 121 -10.92 5.30 -8.77
N ILE A 122 -12.04 5.79 -9.32
CA ILE A 122 -12.75 5.14 -10.43
C ILE A 122 -11.84 4.85 -11.62
N GLY A 123 -10.92 5.77 -11.97
CA GLY A 123 -9.97 5.59 -13.05
C GLY A 123 -9.02 4.42 -12.82
N MET A 124 -8.52 4.28 -11.60
CA MET A 124 -7.66 3.17 -11.21
C MET A 124 -8.40 1.83 -11.21
N LEU A 125 -9.66 1.81 -10.76
CA LEU A 125 -10.47 0.59 -10.79
C LEU A 125 -10.76 0.14 -12.24
N LEU A 126 -11.08 1.08 -13.14
CA LEU A 126 -11.26 0.78 -14.56
C LEU A 126 -9.99 0.22 -15.19
N TYR A 127 -8.83 0.78 -14.84
CA TYR A 127 -7.53 0.30 -15.30
C TYR A 127 -7.21 -1.10 -14.76
N LYS A 128 -7.33 -1.32 -13.45
CA LYS A 128 -7.05 -2.62 -12.81
C LYS A 128 -7.92 -3.77 -13.34
N HIS A 129 -9.09 -3.44 -13.88
CA HIS A 129 -10.00 -4.41 -14.50
C HIS A 129 -9.92 -4.44 -16.03
N GLY A 130 -8.91 -3.83 -16.64
CA GLY A 130 -8.69 -3.86 -18.08
C GLY A 130 -9.76 -3.17 -18.93
N VAL A 131 -10.64 -2.35 -18.30
CA VAL A 131 -11.69 -1.60 -19.00
C VAL A 131 -11.15 -0.32 -19.61
N LEU A 132 -10.16 0.29 -18.96
CA LEU A 132 -9.47 1.49 -19.42
C LEU A 132 -7.99 1.16 -19.66
N GLY A 133 -7.48 1.40 -20.88
CA GLY A 133 -6.07 1.24 -21.19
C GLY A 133 -5.20 2.36 -20.59
N GLU A 134 -3.91 2.08 -20.45
CA GLU A 134 -2.95 3.05 -19.91
C GLU A 134 -2.87 4.33 -20.75
N GLU A 135 -2.97 4.17 -22.10
CA GLU A 135 -2.95 5.26 -23.07
C GLU A 135 -4.14 6.23 -22.94
N ALA A 136 -5.24 5.79 -22.33
CA ALA A 136 -6.44 6.61 -22.14
C ALA A 136 -6.38 7.43 -20.84
N ILE A 137 -5.52 7.08 -19.88
CA ILE A 137 -5.49 7.71 -18.54
C ILE A 137 -5.15 9.20 -18.66
N LEU A 138 -4.07 9.55 -19.37
CA LEU A 138 -3.63 10.94 -19.50
C LEU A 138 -4.65 11.82 -20.21
N PRO A 139 -5.21 11.44 -21.38
CA PRO A 139 -6.25 12.24 -22.06
C PRO A 139 -7.48 12.47 -21.18
N VAL A 140 -7.92 11.46 -20.43
CA VAL A 140 -9.08 11.57 -19.52
C VAL A 140 -8.77 12.51 -18.36
N LEU A 141 -7.57 12.43 -17.75
CA LEU A 141 -7.15 13.33 -16.69
C LEU A 141 -7.06 14.78 -17.15
N GLU A 142 -6.54 15.04 -18.35
CA GLU A 142 -6.47 16.39 -18.92
C GLU A 142 -7.87 16.96 -19.14
N ARG A 143 -8.80 16.17 -19.67
CA ARG A 143 -10.19 16.57 -19.84
C ARG A 143 -10.88 16.82 -18.50
N ALA A 144 -10.66 15.98 -17.49
CA ALA A 144 -11.22 16.13 -16.14
C ALA A 144 -10.72 17.40 -15.42
N ARG A 145 -9.51 17.89 -15.71
CA ARG A 145 -8.97 19.16 -15.14
C ARG A 145 -9.81 20.39 -15.50
N THR A 146 -10.62 20.33 -16.55
CA THR A 146 -11.52 21.42 -16.94
C THR A 146 -12.79 21.49 -16.08
N GLY A 147 -12.92 20.69 -15.03
CA GLY A 147 -14.01 20.70 -14.07
C GLY A 147 -14.96 19.51 -14.15
N ASP A 148 -14.75 18.62 -15.11
CA ASP A 148 -15.58 17.43 -15.25
C ASP A 148 -15.08 16.31 -14.33
N ARG A 149 -15.99 15.43 -13.92
CA ARG A 149 -15.62 14.20 -13.20
C ARG A 149 -14.93 13.23 -14.14
N PHE A 150 -13.90 12.53 -13.68
CA PHE A 150 -13.12 11.56 -14.46
C PHE A 150 -14.02 10.61 -15.28
N GLY A 151 -15.04 10.01 -14.65
CA GLY A 151 -15.96 9.10 -15.33
C GLY A 151 -16.73 9.76 -16.48
N MET A 152 -17.15 11.01 -16.34
CA MET A 152 -17.82 11.76 -17.41
C MET A 152 -16.86 12.05 -18.55
N ALA A 153 -15.67 12.51 -18.24
CA ALA A 153 -14.63 12.76 -19.23
C ALA A 153 -14.28 11.48 -20.02
N ALA A 154 -14.18 10.33 -19.36
CA ALA A 154 -13.91 9.05 -20.02
C ALA A 154 -15.03 8.61 -20.98
N VAL A 155 -16.30 8.88 -20.61
CA VAL A 155 -17.46 8.61 -21.48
C VAL A 155 -17.48 9.56 -22.68
N GLU A 156 -17.27 10.86 -22.47
CA GLU A 156 -17.24 11.86 -23.55
C GLU A 156 -16.16 11.59 -24.59
N LEU A 157 -14.99 11.11 -24.12
CA LEU A 157 -13.89 10.72 -25.01
C LEU A 157 -14.09 9.33 -25.65
N GLY A 158 -15.17 8.62 -25.30
CA GLY A 158 -15.52 7.34 -25.90
C GLY A 158 -14.69 6.14 -25.44
N PHE A 159 -13.90 6.29 -24.36
CA PHE A 159 -13.09 5.19 -23.82
C PHE A 159 -13.92 4.17 -23.05
N VAL A 160 -15.02 4.60 -22.41
CA VAL A 160 -15.92 3.75 -21.61
C VAL A 160 -17.38 4.14 -21.84
N SER A 161 -18.31 3.22 -21.60
CA SER A 161 -19.75 3.49 -21.64
C SER A 161 -20.26 4.00 -20.29
N GLN A 162 -21.44 4.66 -20.31
CA GLN A 162 -22.13 5.07 -19.08
C GLN A 162 -22.48 3.86 -18.21
N GLU A 163 -22.87 2.75 -18.81
CA GLU A 163 -23.18 1.50 -18.11
C GLU A 163 -21.96 0.94 -17.37
N GLN A 164 -20.79 0.96 -18.04
CA GLN A 164 -19.53 0.57 -17.41
C GLN A 164 -19.21 1.48 -16.21
N ILE A 165 -19.31 2.81 -16.36
CA ILE A 165 -19.10 3.74 -15.25
C ILE A 165 -20.05 3.43 -14.09
N TYR A 166 -21.35 3.25 -14.35
CA TYR A 166 -22.33 2.94 -13.31
C TYR A 166 -21.96 1.65 -12.55
N LYS A 167 -21.61 0.59 -13.27
CA LYS A 167 -21.16 -0.69 -12.69
C LYS A 167 -19.91 -0.51 -11.83
N PHE A 168 -18.94 0.26 -12.30
CA PHE A 168 -17.69 0.48 -11.57
C PHE A 168 -17.83 1.43 -10.39
N LEU A 169 -18.80 2.34 -10.38
CA LEU A 169 -19.16 3.10 -9.18
C LEU A 169 -19.72 2.18 -8.08
N GLY A 170 -20.48 1.14 -8.43
CA GLY A 170 -20.88 0.10 -7.48
C GLY A 170 -19.66 -0.65 -6.90
N ARG A 171 -18.73 -1.06 -7.76
CA ARG A 171 -17.47 -1.69 -7.31
C ARG A 171 -16.62 -0.76 -6.45
N GLN A 172 -16.61 0.55 -6.74
CA GLN A 172 -15.92 1.53 -5.90
C GLN A 172 -16.49 1.55 -4.48
N VAL A 173 -17.82 1.45 -4.34
CA VAL A 173 -18.47 1.32 -3.03
C VAL A 173 -17.94 0.08 -2.29
N GLU A 174 -17.88 -1.07 -2.97
CA GLU A 174 -17.37 -2.31 -2.40
C GLU A 174 -15.92 -2.18 -1.92
N GLU A 175 -15.03 -1.64 -2.74
CA GLU A 175 -13.61 -1.50 -2.38
C GLU A 175 -13.37 -0.47 -1.26
N VAL A 176 -14.06 0.67 -1.28
CA VAL A 176 -13.95 1.68 -0.21
C VAL A 176 -14.45 1.13 1.12
N VAL A 177 -15.61 0.44 1.13
CA VAL A 177 -16.15 -0.17 2.36
C VAL A 177 -15.21 -1.29 2.85
N PHE A 178 -14.67 -2.10 1.96
CA PHE A 178 -13.68 -3.12 2.32
C PHE A 178 -12.44 -2.49 2.97
N SER A 179 -11.90 -1.42 2.41
CA SER A 179 -10.75 -0.71 2.98
C SER A 179 -11.06 -0.12 4.36
N ILE A 180 -12.26 0.41 4.56
CA ILE A 180 -12.72 0.89 5.87
C ILE A 180 -12.75 -0.24 6.91
N LEU A 181 -13.23 -1.42 6.53
CA LEU A 181 -13.27 -2.59 7.42
C LEU A 181 -11.87 -3.11 7.77
N MET A 182 -10.91 -2.91 6.88
CA MET A 182 -9.51 -3.30 7.08
C MET A 182 -8.67 -2.26 7.82
N ALA A 183 -9.20 -1.05 8.06
CA ALA A 183 -8.48 0.00 8.79
C ALA A 183 -8.11 -0.47 10.20
N THR A 184 -6.88 -0.21 10.62
CA THR A 184 -6.32 -0.61 11.92
C THR A 184 -6.03 0.56 12.84
N ASP A 185 -6.01 1.77 12.30
CA ASP A 185 -5.73 3.02 13.00
C ASP A 185 -6.52 4.17 12.35
N GLY A 186 -6.76 5.23 13.11
CA GLY A 186 -7.43 6.42 12.63
C GLY A 186 -8.63 6.85 13.45
N ALA A 187 -9.53 7.60 12.81
CA ALA A 187 -10.74 8.10 13.43
C ALA A 187 -11.92 8.12 12.45
N TYR A 188 -13.12 8.06 12.98
CA TYR A 188 -14.34 8.21 12.19
C TYR A 188 -15.31 9.22 12.77
N CYS A 189 -16.09 9.83 11.91
CA CYS A 189 -17.23 10.69 12.26
C CYS A 189 -18.41 10.35 11.35
N PHE A 190 -19.59 10.18 11.92
CA PHE A 190 -20.85 10.14 11.18
C PHE A 190 -21.56 11.50 11.29
N LEU A 191 -21.74 12.13 10.16
CA LEU A 191 -22.30 13.47 9.99
C LEU A 191 -23.75 13.36 9.51
N GLU A 192 -24.66 14.12 10.11
CA GLU A 192 -26.07 14.14 9.73
C GLU A 192 -26.26 14.84 8.38
N GLY A 193 -26.92 14.15 7.45
CA GLY A 193 -27.14 14.66 6.10
C GLY A 193 -25.89 14.71 5.24
N PHE A 194 -26.08 14.98 3.98
CA PHE A 194 -25.03 15.23 2.99
C PHE A 194 -25.60 15.97 1.78
N ASP A 195 -24.73 16.61 1.01
CA ASP A 195 -25.10 17.25 -0.24
C ASP A 195 -25.15 16.20 -1.37
N GLU A 196 -26.30 16.05 -2.03
CA GLU A 196 -26.51 15.14 -3.16
C GLU A 196 -25.58 15.46 -4.35
N ALA A 197 -25.18 16.71 -4.52
CA ALA A 197 -24.26 17.11 -5.59
C ALA A 197 -22.87 16.46 -5.46
N ARG A 198 -22.53 15.95 -4.29
CA ARG A 198 -21.28 15.20 -4.03
C ARG A 198 -21.32 13.79 -4.60
N LEU A 199 -22.48 13.19 -4.81
CA LEU A 199 -22.59 11.87 -5.39
C LEU A 199 -22.22 11.89 -6.87
N ALA A 200 -21.36 10.98 -7.30
CA ALA A 200 -21.04 10.81 -8.72
C ALA A 200 -22.23 10.18 -9.49
N SER A 201 -22.87 9.24 -8.86
CA SER A 201 -24.14 8.60 -9.25
C SER A 201 -24.72 7.98 -7.99
N ARG A 202 -26.04 7.95 -7.92
CA ARG A 202 -26.71 7.30 -6.81
C ARG A 202 -26.70 5.79 -7.00
N GLN A 203 -26.10 5.09 -6.05
CA GLN A 203 -26.13 3.65 -5.92
C GLN A 203 -27.22 3.27 -4.88
N VAL A 204 -27.63 2.02 -4.85
CA VAL A 204 -28.51 1.50 -3.79
C VAL A 204 -27.96 0.12 -3.38
N ILE A 205 -27.06 0.13 -2.42
CA ILE A 205 -26.39 -1.08 -1.94
C ILE A 205 -26.73 -1.27 -0.46
N GLY A 206 -27.38 -2.38 -0.10
CA GLY A 206 -27.72 -2.67 1.28
C GLY A 206 -26.45 -2.80 2.15
N ALA A 207 -26.30 -1.93 3.14
CA ALA A 207 -25.08 -1.89 3.96
C ALA A 207 -24.82 -3.20 4.70
N ASN A 208 -25.86 -3.84 5.26
CA ASN A 208 -25.71 -5.12 5.96
C ASN A 208 -25.36 -6.28 5.02
N ALA A 209 -25.93 -6.31 3.80
CA ALA A 209 -25.59 -7.33 2.81
C ALA A 209 -24.14 -7.20 2.37
N LEU A 210 -23.68 -5.96 2.12
CA LEU A 210 -22.29 -5.67 1.78
C LEU A 210 -21.33 -6.02 2.93
N LEU A 211 -21.71 -5.70 4.17
CA LEU A 211 -20.92 -6.04 5.35
C LEU A 211 -20.74 -7.57 5.46
N MET A 212 -21.80 -8.36 5.32
CA MET A 212 -21.71 -9.82 5.37
C MET A 212 -20.83 -10.39 4.26
N HIS A 213 -20.94 -9.84 3.05
CA HIS A 213 -20.06 -10.21 1.94
C HIS A 213 -18.59 -9.94 2.26
N HIS A 214 -18.28 -8.76 2.83
CA HIS A 214 -16.90 -8.40 3.17
C HIS A 214 -16.34 -9.17 4.36
N LEU A 215 -17.13 -9.56 5.34
CA LEU A 215 -16.65 -10.38 6.45
C LEU A 215 -16.09 -11.72 5.95
N THR A 216 -16.79 -12.37 5.01
CA THR A 216 -16.28 -13.58 4.36
C THR A 216 -14.96 -13.30 3.61
N ARG A 217 -14.91 -12.20 2.84
CA ARG A 217 -13.72 -11.78 2.09
C ARG A 217 -12.53 -11.48 3.00
N ILE A 218 -12.74 -10.89 4.18
CA ILE A 218 -11.67 -10.57 5.16
C ILE A 218 -11.02 -11.85 5.69
N ASP A 219 -11.83 -12.85 6.05
CA ASP A 219 -11.30 -14.11 6.55
C ASP A 219 -10.50 -14.85 5.49
N GLU A 220 -10.99 -14.87 4.25
CA GLU A 220 -10.29 -15.48 3.13
C GLU A 220 -8.98 -14.75 2.78
N ILE A 221 -8.98 -13.42 2.72
CA ILE A 221 -7.79 -12.65 2.30
C ILE A 221 -6.62 -12.79 3.27
N ARG A 222 -6.90 -12.91 4.58
CA ARG A 222 -5.85 -13.19 5.58
C ARG A 222 -5.14 -14.50 5.28
N HIS A 223 -5.88 -15.49 4.82
CA HIS A 223 -5.35 -16.79 4.45
C HIS A 223 -4.57 -16.73 3.14
N PHE A 224 -5.07 -16.00 2.15
CA PHE A 224 -4.40 -15.84 0.86
C PHE A 224 -3.10 -15.05 0.96
N ARG A 225 -3.06 -14.00 1.78
CA ARG A 225 -1.89 -13.12 1.95
C ARG A 225 -0.66 -13.83 2.52
N PHE A 226 -0.85 -14.95 3.20
CA PHE A 226 0.26 -15.80 3.63
C PHE A 226 1.00 -16.42 2.42
N TRP A 227 0.27 -16.78 1.36
CA TRP A 227 0.80 -17.41 0.14
C TRP A 227 1.10 -16.42 -0.97
N ILE A 228 0.32 -15.37 -1.06
CA ILE A 228 0.35 -14.32 -2.08
C ILE A 228 0.34 -12.96 -1.37
N PRO A 229 1.50 -12.48 -0.87
CA PRO A 229 1.57 -11.28 -0.04
C PRO A 229 1.10 -10.00 -0.73
N SER A 230 1.24 -9.89 -2.06
CA SER A 230 0.78 -8.73 -2.83
C SER A 230 0.33 -9.10 -4.24
N SER A 231 -0.38 -8.19 -4.91
CA SER A 231 -0.78 -8.33 -6.32
C SER A 231 0.40 -8.33 -7.31
N GLU A 232 1.58 -7.92 -6.85
CA GLU A 232 2.81 -7.93 -7.67
C GLU A 232 3.45 -9.31 -7.77
N HIS A 233 3.02 -10.29 -6.97
CA HIS A 233 3.55 -11.65 -7.03
C HIS A 233 3.17 -12.33 -8.34
N VAL A 234 4.11 -13.14 -8.87
CA VAL A 234 4.01 -13.77 -10.19
C VAL A 234 3.73 -15.26 -10.04
N PRO A 235 2.55 -15.75 -10.43
CA PRO A 235 2.28 -17.18 -10.48
C PRO A 235 2.98 -17.84 -11.69
N VAL A 236 3.53 -19.03 -11.48
CA VAL A 236 4.23 -19.82 -12.48
C VAL A 236 3.62 -21.22 -12.54
N ARG A 237 3.23 -21.66 -13.74
CA ARG A 237 2.65 -23.00 -13.93
C ARG A 237 3.67 -24.10 -13.62
N MET A 238 3.23 -25.12 -12.88
CA MET A 238 4.02 -26.33 -12.68
C MET A 238 3.90 -27.26 -13.91
N PRO A 239 5.00 -27.89 -14.35
CA PRO A 239 4.97 -28.80 -15.50
C PRO A 239 3.93 -29.91 -15.33
N GLN A 240 3.27 -30.31 -16.43
CA GLN A 240 2.37 -31.47 -16.52
C GLN A 240 1.07 -31.38 -15.67
N ARG A 241 0.64 -30.22 -15.22
CA ARG A 241 -0.62 -30.02 -14.51
C ARG A 241 -1.63 -29.30 -15.39
N VAL A 242 -2.88 -29.75 -15.35
CA VAL A 242 -4.01 -29.13 -16.06
C VAL A 242 -5.05 -28.75 -15.00
N PRO A 243 -5.49 -27.51 -14.96
CA PRO A 243 -6.49 -27.05 -13.98
C PRO A 243 -7.88 -27.57 -14.35
N ALA A 244 -8.80 -27.47 -13.38
CA ALA A 244 -10.22 -27.61 -13.65
C ALA A 244 -10.74 -26.49 -14.59
N PRO A 245 -11.80 -26.75 -15.39
CA PRO A 245 -12.29 -25.76 -16.38
C PRO A 245 -12.64 -24.38 -15.81
N GLU A 246 -13.05 -24.31 -14.55
CA GLU A 246 -13.40 -23.08 -13.85
C GLU A 246 -12.22 -22.10 -13.69
N TYR A 247 -10.98 -22.58 -13.76
CA TYR A 247 -9.75 -21.76 -13.68
C TYR A 247 -9.16 -21.43 -15.05
N ALA A 248 -9.81 -21.84 -16.15
CA ALA A 248 -9.22 -21.79 -17.50
C ALA A 248 -8.79 -20.38 -17.91
N GLU A 249 -9.56 -19.35 -17.53
CA GLU A 249 -9.29 -17.96 -17.86
C GLU A 249 -8.01 -17.48 -17.15
N VAL A 250 -7.96 -17.60 -15.81
CA VAL A 250 -6.77 -17.25 -15.02
C VAL A 250 -5.58 -18.10 -15.41
N TRP A 251 -5.80 -19.41 -15.62
CA TRP A 251 -4.73 -20.30 -16.04
C TRP A 251 -4.10 -19.87 -17.38
N THR A 252 -4.90 -19.45 -18.34
CA THR A 252 -4.39 -19.00 -19.64
C THR A 252 -3.51 -17.75 -19.49
N ALA A 253 -3.88 -16.84 -18.58
CA ALA A 253 -3.14 -15.63 -18.30
C ALA A 253 -1.87 -15.83 -17.46
N ILE A 254 -1.71 -16.99 -16.79
CA ILE A 254 -0.48 -17.35 -16.06
C ILE A 254 0.59 -17.78 -17.07
N ASP A 255 1.50 -16.92 -17.43
CA ASP A 255 2.61 -17.13 -18.35
C ASP A 255 3.99 -17.17 -17.66
N GLY A 256 4.01 -17.04 -16.32
CA GLY A 256 5.22 -16.92 -15.51
C GLY A 256 5.88 -15.53 -15.60
N ARG A 257 5.18 -14.55 -16.18
CA ARG A 257 5.61 -13.13 -16.27
C ARG A 257 4.58 -12.20 -15.68
N ASN A 258 3.32 -12.46 -15.93
CA ASN A 258 2.20 -11.67 -15.42
C ASN A 258 2.10 -11.82 -13.91
N SER A 259 2.05 -10.69 -13.21
CA SER A 259 1.69 -10.64 -11.79
C SER A 259 0.20 -10.95 -11.59
N VAL A 260 -0.22 -11.17 -10.34
CA VAL A 260 -1.64 -11.32 -10.00
C VAL A 260 -2.44 -10.10 -10.47
N GLY A 261 -1.89 -8.88 -10.33
CA GLY A 261 -2.49 -7.65 -10.83
C GLY A 261 -2.60 -7.62 -12.36
N ASP A 262 -1.55 -8.06 -13.09
CA ASP A 262 -1.58 -8.15 -14.56
C ASP A 262 -2.64 -9.15 -15.04
N ILE A 263 -2.73 -10.31 -14.38
CA ILE A 263 -3.75 -11.31 -14.66
C ILE A 263 -5.14 -10.71 -14.44
N GLY A 264 -5.33 -9.92 -13.38
CA GLY A 264 -6.59 -9.21 -13.11
C GLY A 264 -6.98 -8.28 -14.25
N ARG A 265 -6.03 -7.54 -14.82
CA ARG A 265 -6.27 -6.67 -15.99
C ARG A 265 -6.61 -7.44 -17.27
N VAL A 266 -5.87 -8.50 -17.54
CA VAL A 266 -6.06 -9.31 -18.75
C VAL A 266 -7.39 -10.04 -18.73
N THR A 267 -7.79 -10.57 -17.58
CA THR A 267 -9.05 -11.33 -17.42
C THR A 267 -10.26 -10.46 -17.07
N GLY A 268 -10.05 -9.20 -16.68
CA GLY A 268 -11.11 -8.33 -16.17
C GLY A 268 -11.64 -8.73 -14.78
N LEU A 269 -11.04 -9.76 -14.15
CA LEU A 269 -11.35 -10.17 -12.78
C LEU A 269 -10.71 -9.19 -11.79
N GLY A 270 -11.32 -8.99 -10.63
CA GLY A 270 -10.71 -8.19 -9.57
C GLY A 270 -9.51 -8.90 -8.93
N GLU A 271 -8.61 -8.13 -8.30
CA GLU A 271 -7.43 -8.67 -7.60
C GLU A 271 -7.78 -9.80 -6.62
N PHE A 272 -8.84 -9.63 -5.84
CA PHE A 272 -9.29 -10.63 -4.88
C PHE A 272 -9.64 -11.96 -5.54
N GLU A 273 -10.40 -11.92 -6.64
CA GLU A 273 -10.84 -13.13 -7.35
C GLU A 273 -9.66 -13.87 -7.98
N VAL A 274 -8.74 -13.14 -8.61
CA VAL A 274 -7.51 -13.73 -9.15
C VAL A 274 -6.65 -14.31 -8.02
N THR A 275 -6.48 -13.58 -6.91
CA THR A 275 -5.74 -14.06 -5.74
C THR A 275 -6.35 -15.36 -5.20
N ARG A 276 -7.69 -15.45 -5.10
CA ARG A 276 -8.40 -16.65 -4.67
C ARG A 276 -8.12 -17.83 -5.59
N GLN A 277 -8.25 -17.63 -6.90
CA GLN A 277 -8.01 -18.70 -7.88
C GLN A 277 -6.55 -19.14 -7.92
N VAL A 278 -5.60 -18.21 -7.89
CA VAL A 278 -4.16 -18.53 -7.82
C VAL A 278 -3.83 -19.28 -6.53
N PHE A 279 -4.43 -18.90 -5.40
CA PHE A 279 -4.27 -19.60 -4.14
C PHE A 279 -4.76 -21.07 -4.24
N GLN A 280 -5.96 -21.30 -4.81
CA GLN A 280 -6.50 -22.64 -5.00
C GLN A 280 -5.61 -23.48 -5.92
N LEU A 281 -5.10 -22.90 -7.01
CA LEU A 281 -4.14 -23.53 -7.91
C LEU A 281 -2.80 -23.86 -7.20
N ALA A 282 -2.35 -22.97 -6.32
CA ALA A 282 -1.13 -23.19 -5.53
C ALA A 282 -1.30 -24.32 -4.49
N GLN A 283 -2.45 -24.38 -3.80
CA GLN A 283 -2.79 -25.48 -2.90
C GLN A 283 -2.86 -26.84 -3.64
N ALA A 284 -3.38 -26.85 -4.87
CA ALA A 284 -3.42 -28.01 -5.72
C ALA A 284 -2.04 -28.37 -6.34
N GLN A 285 -0.98 -27.64 -5.99
CA GLN A 285 0.37 -27.79 -6.54
C GLN A 285 0.42 -27.66 -8.07
N GLN A 286 -0.46 -26.88 -8.65
CA GLN A 286 -0.51 -26.60 -10.08
C GLN A 286 0.26 -25.33 -10.45
N VAL A 287 0.43 -24.42 -9.48
CA VAL A 287 1.12 -23.16 -9.61
C VAL A 287 2.07 -22.96 -8.43
N THR A 288 3.23 -22.36 -8.69
CA THR A 288 4.13 -21.80 -7.67
C THR A 288 4.06 -20.29 -7.76
N VAL A 289 4.01 -19.60 -6.61
CA VAL A 289 3.98 -18.15 -6.55
C VAL A 289 5.38 -17.62 -6.31
N MET A 290 5.86 -16.79 -7.21
CA MET A 290 7.18 -16.16 -7.17
C MET A 290 7.08 -14.72 -6.63
N PRO A 291 8.16 -14.18 -6.03
CA PRO A 291 8.19 -12.79 -5.61
C PRO A 291 7.94 -11.80 -6.75
N PRO A 292 7.56 -10.54 -6.42
CA PRO A 292 7.42 -9.48 -7.39
C PRO A 292 8.68 -9.28 -8.24
N ARG A 293 8.50 -9.07 -9.54
CA ARG A 293 9.60 -8.70 -10.41
C ARG A 293 9.93 -7.22 -10.23
N THR A 294 11.22 -6.91 -10.26
CA THR A 294 11.66 -5.52 -10.24
C THR A 294 11.36 -4.87 -11.60
N GLN A 295 10.85 -3.64 -11.61
CA GLN A 295 10.71 -2.86 -12.81
C GLN A 295 12.03 -2.78 -13.56
N GLY A 296 12.74 -2.94 -14.18
CA GLY A 296 14.10 -2.95 -14.73
C GLY A 296 14.81 -4.31 -14.60
N GLY A 297 14.17 -5.32 -14.02
CA GLY A 297 14.69 -6.68 -13.92
C GLY A 297 16.04 -6.77 -13.19
N ILE A 298 16.89 -7.73 -13.61
CA ILE A 298 18.21 -7.95 -13.02
C ILE A 298 19.08 -6.68 -13.02
N VAL A 299 18.95 -5.82 -14.03
CA VAL A 299 19.74 -4.58 -14.14
C VAL A 299 19.45 -3.65 -12.97
N GLU A 300 18.18 -3.43 -12.64
CA GLU A 300 17.81 -2.58 -11.50
C GLU A 300 18.24 -3.20 -10.15
N VAL A 301 18.07 -4.51 -9.97
CA VAL A 301 18.55 -5.23 -8.78
C VAL A 301 20.05 -4.97 -8.57
N VAL A 302 20.83 -5.08 -9.65
CA VAL A 302 22.29 -4.86 -9.60
C VAL A 302 22.64 -3.39 -9.34
N GLU A 303 21.88 -2.45 -9.88
CA GLU A 303 22.10 -1.01 -9.63
C GLU A 303 21.78 -0.60 -8.20
N VAL A 304 20.68 -1.12 -7.63
CA VAL A 304 20.34 -0.91 -6.21
C VAL A 304 21.40 -1.50 -5.29
N ALA A 305 21.84 -2.74 -5.56
CA ALA A 305 22.93 -3.37 -4.82
C ALA A 305 24.26 -2.61 -4.92
N SER A 306 24.57 -2.10 -6.12
CA SER A 306 25.76 -1.26 -6.36
C SER A 306 25.69 0.04 -5.56
N SER A 307 24.53 0.68 -5.49
CA SER A 307 24.33 1.92 -4.74
C SER A 307 24.49 1.70 -3.24
N ALA A 308 23.91 0.64 -2.71
CA ALA A 308 24.04 0.26 -1.31
C ALA A 308 25.49 -0.09 -0.94
N LEU A 309 26.16 -0.91 -1.75
CA LEU A 309 27.55 -1.30 -1.49
C LEU A 309 28.53 -0.11 -1.57
N ARG A 310 28.31 0.82 -2.50
CA ARG A 310 29.12 2.06 -2.58
C ARG A 310 28.98 2.88 -1.31
N ALA A 311 27.79 3.11 -0.79
CA ALA A 311 27.57 3.85 0.45
C ALA A 311 28.29 3.15 1.63
N ILE A 312 28.18 1.83 1.71
CA ILE A 312 28.83 1.02 2.76
C ILE A 312 30.36 1.13 2.69
N LEU A 313 30.95 0.98 1.50
CA LEU A 313 32.41 1.04 1.35
C LEU A 313 32.95 2.46 1.54
N GLN A 314 32.21 3.48 1.12
CA GLN A 314 32.56 4.88 1.37
C GLN A 314 32.61 5.21 2.87
N ALA A 315 31.63 4.71 3.63
CA ALA A 315 31.62 4.85 5.09
C ALA A 315 32.82 4.10 5.74
N ALA A 316 33.11 2.89 5.25
CA ALA A 316 34.26 2.11 5.72
C ALA A 316 35.61 2.80 5.43
N ASP A 317 35.75 3.38 4.24
CA ASP A 317 36.98 4.13 3.85
C ASP A 317 37.10 5.39 4.69
N SER A 318 36.03 6.14 4.90
CA SER A 318 36.01 7.33 5.77
C SER A 318 36.37 7.00 7.22
N GLY A 319 36.00 5.80 7.70
CA GLY A 319 36.37 5.29 9.01
C GLY A 319 37.76 4.62 9.08
N GLY A 320 38.54 4.62 7.99
CA GLY A 320 39.86 3.99 7.94
C GLY A 320 39.85 2.45 7.98
N ARG A 321 38.69 1.84 7.69
CA ARG A 321 38.48 0.37 7.77
C ARG A 321 38.21 -0.30 6.41
N GLY A 322 38.27 0.46 5.32
CA GLY A 322 37.91 -0.01 3.98
C GLY A 322 38.62 -1.29 3.53
N THR A 323 39.94 -1.39 3.77
CA THR A 323 40.72 -2.59 3.43
C THR A 323 40.26 -3.84 4.21
N ALA A 324 39.98 -3.69 5.51
CA ALA A 324 39.50 -4.81 6.34
C ALA A 324 38.13 -5.30 5.89
N VAL A 325 37.23 -4.40 5.56
CA VAL A 325 35.87 -4.76 5.07
C VAL A 325 35.97 -5.45 3.72
N ARG A 326 36.79 -4.96 2.77
CA ARG A 326 36.97 -5.61 1.45
C ARG A 326 37.54 -7.01 1.59
N ASN A 327 38.48 -7.23 2.52
CA ASN A 327 39.03 -8.57 2.79
C ASN A 327 37.97 -9.52 3.35
N ASN A 328 37.09 -9.03 4.23
CA ASN A 328 35.96 -9.82 4.74
C ASN A 328 34.99 -10.21 3.61
N LEU A 329 34.69 -9.27 2.71
CA LEU A 329 33.83 -9.52 1.53
C LEU A 329 34.43 -10.55 0.56
N LEU A 330 35.74 -10.51 0.35
CA LEU A 330 36.44 -11.54 -0.45
C LEU A 330 36.34 -12.93 0.20
N GLY A 331 36.37 -12.98 1.53
CA GLY A 331 36.17 -14.24 2.27
C GLY A 331 34.75 -14.79 2.21
N PHE A 332 33.75 -13.92 2.12
CA PHE A 332 32.35 -14.28 2.00
C PHE A 332 31.97 -14.75 0.59
N ALA A 333 32.51 -14.12 -0.45
CA ALA A 333 32.21 -14.40 -1.85
C ALA A 333 32.91 -15.67 -2.37
N ARG A 334 32.39 -16.84 -1.97
CA ARG A 334 32.86 -18.15 -2.45
C ARG A 334 31.73 -19.02 -2.99
N GLY A 335 32.03 -20.04 -3.78
CA GLY A 335 31.05 -20.95 -4.35
C GLY A 335 30.18 -20.30 -5.40
N ALA A 336 28.86 -20.26 -5.20
CA ALA A 336 27.90 -19.67 -6.15
C ALA A 336 28.18 -18.19 -6.44
N TYR A 337 28.77 -17.45 -5.50
CA TYR A 337 29.20 -16.07 -5.71
C TYR A 337 30.33 -15.94 -6.71
N ASP A 338 31.31 -16.86 -6.69
CA ASP A 338 32.42 -16.85 -7.64
C ASP A 338 31.94 -16.93 -9.09
N GLU A 339 30.89 -17.70 -9.33
CA GLU A 339 30.30 -17.86 -10.68
C GLU A 339 29.46 -16.65 -11.05
N LEU A 340 28.61 -16.15 -10.13
CA LEU A 340 27.74 -15.02 -10.38
C LEU A 340 28.53 -13.72 -10.59
N LEU A 341 29.53 -13.46 -9.73
CA LEU A 341 30.30 -12.22 -9.72
C LEU A 341 31.49 -12.22 -10.70
N ARG A 342 31.77 -13.33 -11.38
CA ARG A 342 32.91 -13.47 -12.27
C ARG A 342 32.97 -12.37 -13.34
N GLY A 343 33.94 -11.49 -13.24
CA GLY A 343 34.12 -10.33 -14.13
C GLY A 343 33.08 -9.22 -13.97
N GLY A 344 32.05 -9.43 -13.12
CA GLY A 344 30.97 -8.49 -12.87
C GLY A 344 31.09 -7.69 -11.56
N GLY A 345 32.18 -7.83 -10.82
CA GLY A 345 32.43 -7.08 -9.59
C GLY A 345 32.40 -7.95 -8.32
N PRO A 346 32.38 -7.36 -7.11
CA PRO A 346 32.37 -5.91 -6.92
C PRO A 346 33.66 -5.24 -7.38
N TYR A 347 33.55 -4.07 -7.99
CA TYR A 347 34.69 -3.24 -8.34
C TYR A 347 35.18 -2.49 -7.09
N GLU A 348 36.40 -1.90 -7.16
CA GLU A 348 37.01 -1.19 -6.01
C GLU A 348 36.11 -0.12 -5.39
N HIS A 349 35.32 0.56 -6.21
CA HIS A 349 34.34 1.57 -5.77
C HIS A 349 32.98 0.99 -5.28
N GLY A 350 32.84 -0.34 -5.20
CA GLY A 350 31.61 -1.00 -4.71
C GLY A 350 30.50 -1.18 -5.76
N GLY A 351 30.77 -0.99 -7.04
CA GLY A 351 29.82 -1.23 -8.11
C GLY A 351 29.84 -2.67 -8.63
N PHE A 352 28.75 -3.08 -9.29
CA PHE A 352 28.63 -4.32 -10.03
C PHE A 352 28.31 -4.03 -11.50
N GLY A 353 28.76 -4.88 -12.40
CA GLY A 353 28.51 -4.81 -13.85
C GLY A 353 27.22 -5.51 -14.20
N ALA A 354 26.09 -4.79 -14.26
CA ALA A 354 24.77 -5.35 -14.48
C ALA A 354 24.65 -6.28 -15.69
N PRO A 355 25.20 -5.95 -16.91
CA PRO A 355 25.14 -6.88 -18.04
C PRO A 355 25.89 -8.19 -17.83
N ILE A 356 27.00 -8.15 -17.09
CA ILE A 356 27.82 -9.32 -16.82
C ILE A 356 27.12 -10.21 -15.78
N ILE A 357 26.62 -9.61 -14.69
CA ILE A 357 25.84 -10.34 -13.66
C ILE A 357 24.61 -10.98 -14.28
N ALA A 358 23.86 -10.27 -15.12
CA ALA A 358 22.67 -10.80 -15.79
C ALA A 358 23.03 -12.03 -16.67
N ARG A 359 24.09 -11.92 -17.46
CA ARG A 359 24.56 -13.03 -18.29
C ARG A 359 25.00 -14.23 -17.44
N ASN A 360 25.74 -14.01 -16.36
CA ASN A 360 26.21 -15.08 -15.49
C ASN A 360 25.04 -15.76 -14.77
N ALA A 361 24.06 -15.00 -14.29
CA ALA A 361 22.86 -15.52 -13.64
C ALA A 361 22.03 -16.40 -14.59
N MET A 362 21.85 -15.98 -15.83
CA MET A 362 21.16 -16.78 -16.85
C MET A 362 21.90 -18.06 -17.19
N ALA A 363 23.22 -18.07 -17.14
CA ALA A 363 24.02 -19.27 -17.34
C ALA A 363 23.88 -20.26 -16.16
N ILE A 364 23.80 -19.76 -14.91
CA ILE A 364 23.63 -20.57 -13.70
C ILE A 364 22.19 -21.12 -13.58
N ARG A 365 21.20 -20.33 -13.97
CA ARG A 365 19.75 -20.65 -13.87
C ARG A 365 19.03 -20.51 -15.21
N PRO A 366 19.33 -21.37 -16.20
CA PRO A 366 18.77 -21.19 -17.56
C PRO A 366 17.26 -21.42 -17.66
N SER A 367 16.68 -22.19 -16.74
CA SER A 367 15.23 -22.49 -16.68
C SER A 367 14.55 -22.01 -15.41
N GLY A 368 15.24 -21.21 -14.59
CA GLY A 368 14.74 -20.69 -13.31
C GLY A 368 14.59 -19.16 -13.32
N ASP A 369 14.12 -18.63 -12.20
CA ASP A 369 14.05 -17.20 -11.98
C ASP A 369 15.45 -16.65 -11.66
N ALA A 370 16.15 -16.22 -12.70
CA ALA A 370 17.49 -15.64 -12.58
C ALA A 370 17.47 -14.30 -11.80
N GLU A 371 16.37 -13.54 -11.86
CA GLU A 371 16.23 -12.28 -11.11
C GLU A 371 16.12 -12.54 -9.61
N THR A 372 15.27 -13.45 -9.17
CA THR A 372 15.15 -13.83 -7.75
C THR A 372 16.50 -14.35 -7.22
N PHE A 373 17.18 -15.18 -7.98
CA PHE A 373 18.50 -15.68 -7.61
C PHE A 373 19.54 -14.54 -7.43
N VAL A 374 19.59 -13.59 -8.37
CA VAL A 374 20.49 -12.42 -8.25
C VAL A 374 20.10 -11.55 -7.05
N ARG A 375 18.81 -11.36 -6.82
CA ARG A 375 18.31 -10.56 -5.70
C ARG A 375 18.72 -11.17 -4.36
N GLU A 376 18.51 -12.47 -4.16
CA GLU A 376 18.91 -13.19 -2.94
C GLU A 376 20.41 -13.08 -2.71
N MET A 377 21.19 -13.38 -3.74
CA MET A 377 22.65 -13.35 -3.64
C MET A 377 23.19 -11.96 -3.33
N LEU A 378 22.71 -10.93 -4.03
CA LEU A 378 23.18 -9.56 -3.81
C LEU A 378 22.65 -8.95 -2.51
N TYR A 379 21.43 -9.34 -2.08
CA TYR A 379 20.91 -8.96 -0.77
C TYR A 379 21.81 -9.46 0.35
N ASP A 380 22.10 -10.76 0.37
CA ASP A 380 22.96 -11.39 1.38
C ASP A 380 24.37 -10.78 1.37
N TYR A 381 24.91 -10.48 0.18
CA TYR A 381 26.21 -9.87 0.02
C TYR A 381 26.26 -8.45 0.61
N VAL A 382 25.27 -7.62 0.28
CA VAL A 382 25.18 -6.22 0.78
C VAL A 382 24.88 -6.21 2.28
N ALA A 383 24.04 -7.10 2.75
CA ALA A 383 23.72 -7.25 4.16
C ALA A 383 24.95 -7.65 4.99
N PHE A 384 25.75 -8.59 4.48
CA PHE A 384 27.02 -8.96 5.12
C PHE A 384 28.04 -7.82 5.09
N ALA A 385 28.07 -7.03 4.01
CA ALA A 385 28.91 -5.83 3.94
C ALA A 385 28.52 -4.81 5.02
N LEU A 386 27.22 -4.53 5.18
CA LEU A 386 26.72 -3.63 6.21
C LEU A 386 27.04 -4.15 7.62
N PHE A 387 26.84 -5.44 7.87
CA PHE A 387 27.23 -6.08 9.14
C PHE A 387 28.72 -5.91 9.43
N SER A 388 29.59 -6.16 8.44
CA SER A 388 31.03 -6.03 8.59
C SER A 388 31.48 -4.61 8.96
N VAL A 389 30.83 -3.59 8.37
CA VAL A 389 31.14 -2.19 8.68
C VAL A 389 30.59 -1.79 10.04
N THR A 390 29.35 -2.12 10.35
CA THR A 390 28.73 -1.77 11.65
C THR A 390 29.44 -2.45 12.83
N ALA A 391 29.90 -3.68 12.65
CA ALA A 391 30.72 -4.38 13.64
C ALA A 391 32.07 -3.72 13.91
N THR A 392 32.63 -3.02 12.90
CA THR A 392 33.95 -2.38 13.00
C THR A 392 33.92 -0.90 13.41
N LEU A 393 32.85 -0.16 13.04
CA LEU A 393 32.69 1.27 13.35
C LEU A 393 31.93 1.53 14.66
N GLY A 394 31.24 0.53 15.22
CA GLY A 394 30.50 0.63 16.47
C GLY A 394 29.04 1.12 16.32
N PRO A 395 28.27 1.12 17.44
CA PRO A 395 26.81 1.30 17.41
C PRO A 395 26.29 2.72 17.12
N GLY A 396 27.15 3.69 16.93
CA GLY A 396 26.78 5.09 16.64
C GLY A 396 26.72 5.43 15.12
N CYS A 397 26.90 4.46 14.24
CA CYS A 397 26.95 4.71 12.80
C CYS A 397 25.54 4.85 12.21
N LEU A 398 25.22 6.02 11.63
CA LEU A 398 23.96 6.30 10.93
C LEU A 398 23.82 5.53 9.60
N LEU A 399 24.88 4.85 9.16
CA LEU A 399 24.93 4.11 7.91
C LEU A 399 23.80 3.10 7.73
N ALA A 400 23.40 2.42 8.82
CA ALA A 400 22.31 1.47 8.77
C ALA A 400 20.97 2.12 8.38
N GLN A 401 20.72 3.35 8.83
CA GLN A 401 19.52 4.11 8.47
C GLN A 401 19.57 4.62 7.03
N GLU A 402 20.75 4.94 6.52
CA GLU A 402 20.95 5.40 5.15
C GLU A 402 20.80 4.27 4.12
N VAL A 403 21.28 3.07 4.45
CA VAL A 403 21.28 1.90 3.55
C VAL A 403 19.97 1.08 3.64
N GLU A 404 19.19 1.17 4.74
CA GLU A 404 17.94 0.41 4.95
C GLU A 404 16.92 0.55 3.81
N PRO A 405 16.67 1.73 3.22
CA PRO A 405 15.74 1.83 2.08
C PRO A 405 16.19 1.02 0.87
N LEU A 406 17.49 0.95 0.60
CA LEU A 406 18.06 0.18 -0.51
C LEU A 406 18.01 -1.33 -0.22
N LEU A 407 18.32 -1.73 1.01
CA LEU A 407 18.18 -3.13 1.44
C LEU A 407 16.71 -3.59 1.40
N THR A 408 15.77 -2.74 1.75
CA THR A 408 14.35 -3.05 1.66
C THR A 408 13.93 -3.36 0.21
N ARG A 409 14.46 -2.62 -0.77
CA ARG A 409 14.21 -2.88 -2.20
C ARG A 409 14.85 -4.18 -2.71
N LEU A 410 15.96 -4.61 -2.10
CA LEU A 410 16.63 -5.87 -2.44
C LEU A 410 16.04 -7.08 -1.70
N ARG A 411 15.31 -6.89 -0.62
CA ARG A 411 14.86 -7.96 0.28
C ARG A 411 14.08 -9.04 -0.48
N PRO A 412 14.48 -10.31 -0.39
CA PRO A 412 13.71 -11.42 -0.94
C PRO A 412 12.37 -11.57 -0.23
N ALA A 413 11.33 -12.00 -0.96
CA ALA A 413 10.04 -12.29 -0.35
C ALA A 413 10.15 -13.46 0.62
N GLY A 414 9.57 -13.33 1.83
CA GLY A 414 9.58 -14.36 2.86
C GLY A 414 10.68 -14.23 3.93
N GLN A 415 11.64 -13.32 3.78
CA GLN A 415 12.57 -13.01 4.87
C GLN A 415 12.01 -11.90 5.75
N SER A 416 11.47 -12.26 6.93
CA SER A 416 11.14 -11.32 7.99
C SER A 416 12.41 -10.61 8.47
N GLY A 417 12.46 -9.29 8.32
CA GLY A 417 13.64 -8.50 8.68
C GLY A 417 13.93 -8.49 10.17
N VAL A 418 14.64 -9.47 10.66
CA VAL A 418 15.32 -9.40 11.96
C VAL A 418 16.82 -9.41 11.69
N TYR A 419 17.37 -8.23 11.35
CA TYR A 419 18.78 -8.04 11.60
C TYR A 419 18.96 -7.80 13.09
N LEU A 420 19.59 -8.76 13.76
CA LEU A 420 20.17 -8.54 15.09
C LEU A 420 21.32 -7.55 14.92
N ILE A 421 21.01 -6.26 15.07
CA ILE A 421 22.06 -5.26 15.25
C ILE A 421 22.69 -5.58 16.62
N PRO A 422 24.01 -5.90 16.69
CA PRO A 422 24.67 -6.13 17.96
C PRO A 422 24.51 -4.90 18.85
N GLY A 423 23.70 -4.97 19.91
CA GLY A 423 23.50 -3.86 20.85
C GLY A 423 22.05 -3.54 21.23
N GLN A 424 21.02 -4.17 20.63
CA GLN A 424 19.61 -3.99 21.01
C GLN A 424 18.97 -5.20 21.68
N ILE A 425 19.74 -5.93 22.52
CA ILE A 425 19.13 -6.84 23.50
C ILE A 425 19.09 -6.09 24.83
N ARG A 426 17.97 -5.45 25.11
CA ARG A 426 17.48 -5.17 26.47
C ARG A 426 15.99 -5.38 26.54
#